data_596d8b8772178f97127994eb846121b9
#
_entry.id   596d8b8772178f97127994eb846121b9
#
_cell.length_a   1.000
_cell.length_b   1.000
_cell.length_c   1.000
_cell.angle_alpha   90.00
_cell.angle_beta   90.00
_cell.angle_gamma   90.00
#
_symmetry.space_group_name_H-M   'P 1'
#
loop_
_entity.id
_entity.type
_entity.pdbx_description
1 polymer ?
#
loop_
_entity_poly.entity_id
_entity_poly.type
_entity_poly.pdbx_seq_one_letter_code
_entity_poly.pdbx_strand_id
1 'polypeptide(L)'
;MDLFKGCEFIDSKEGKFYRDRFVSGFRKKIKNKIIQLPPELEKNAFQTKTFYEFDDRVTAPFFGYKDAKEYYMDCSCVRYIPDIRHSGIIIHSEDDPVVPPFDWEKIEWNRLPHIRTILSPKGGHVGFLGSDAGNSRRKMVE
;
A
#
# COMPACT_ATOMS: atom_id res chain seq x y z
N MET A 1 4.93 -4.45 -3.65
CA MET A 1 3.54 -3.98 -3.84
C MET A 1 3.44 -3.32 -5.20
N ASP A 2 2.41 -3.70 -5.95
CA ASP A 2 1.98 -3.02 -7.18
C ASP A 2 0.90 -2.01 -6.78
N LEU A 3 1.20 -0.71 -6.86
CA LEU A 3 0.27 0.34 -6.44
C LEU A 3 -0.98 0.41 -7.32
N PHE A 4 -0.83 0.13 -8.63
CA PHE A 4 -1.97 0.16 -9.55
C PHE A 4 -2.99 -0.92 -9.17
N LYS A 5 -2.54 -2.17 -9.01
CA LYS A 5 -3.40 -3.28 -8.58
C LYS A 5 -3.99 -3.08 -7.19
N GLY A 6 -3.20 -2.53 -6.27
CA GLY A 6 -3.70 -2.16 -4.95
C GLY A 6 -4.82 -1.12 -5.02
N CYS A 7 -4.65 -0.11 -5.86
CA CYS A 7 -5.67 0.91 -6.09
C CYS A 7 -6.94 0.33 -6.74
N GLU A 8 -6.81 -0.50 -7.79
CA GLU A 8 -7.94 -1.19 -8.41
C GLU A 8 -8.73 -2.02 -7.40
N PHE A 9 -8.01 -2.75 -6.52
CA PHE A 9 -8.66 -3.51 -5.46
C PHE A 9 -9.40 -2.61 -4.46
N ILE A 10 -8.78 -1.53 -3.99
CA ILE A 10 -9.40 -0.57 -3.07
C ILE A 10 -10.64 0.08 -3.69
N ASP A 11 -10.64 0.34 -5.00
CA ASP A 11 -11.78 0.93 -5.72
C ASP A 11 -12.84 -0.11 -6.14
N SER A 12 -12.58 -1.40 -5.94
CA SER A 12 -13.54 -2.46 -6.18
C SER A 12 -14.70 -2.45 -5.15
N LYS A 13 -15.66 -3.35 -5.32
CA LYS A 13 -16.76 -3.55 -4.35
C LYS A 13 -16.23 -4.06 -3.01
N GLU A 14 -15.27 -4.97 -3.07
CA GLU A 14 -14.64 -5.60 -1.91
C GLU A 14 -13.81 -4.59 -1.11
N GLY A 15 -13.11 -3.69 -1.80
CA GLY A 15 -12.27 -2.64 -1.21
C GLY A 15 -13.03 -1.40 -0.73
N LYS A 16 -14.34 -1.30 -1.02
CA LYS A 16 -15.15 -0.10 -0.76
C LYS A 16 -15.01 0.48 0.65
N PHE A 17 -15.00 -0.39 1.67
CA PHE A 17 -14.86 0.04 3.07
C PHE A 17 -13.53 0.77 3.30
N TYR A 18 -12.44 0.23 2.77
CA TYR A 18 -11.10 0.80 2.89
C TYR A 18 -10.98 2.10 2.09
N ARG A 19 -11.50 2.12 0.85
CA ARG A 19 -11.56 3.33 0.04
C ARG A 19 -12.23 4.47 0.78
N ASP A 20 -13.45 4.24 1.27
CA ASP A 20 -14.25 5.27 1.93
C ASP A 20 -13.55 5.77 3.21
N ARG A 21 -12.89 4.87 3.95
CA ARG A 21 -12.10 5.19 5.13
C ARG A 21 -10.85 6.02 4.78
N PHE A 22 -10.11 5.65 3.75
CA PHE A 22 -8.89 6.37 3.34
C PHE A 22 -9.22 7.75 2.81
N VAL A 23 -10.13 7.85 1.84
CA VAL A 23 -10.51 9.14 1.24
C VAL A 23 -11.09 10.10 2.30
N SER A 24 -11.97 9.61 3.18
CA SER A 24 -12.51 10.43 4.27
C SER A 24 -11.44 10.84 5.28
N GLY A 25 -10.50 9.93 5.58
CA GLY A 25 -9.37 10.20 6.46
C GLY A 25 -8.44 11.28 5.92
N PHE A 26 -8.10 11.23 4.63
CA PHE A 26 -7.30 12.27 3.97
C PHE A 26 -8.01 13.63 3.99
N ARG A 27 -9.30 13.68 3.63
CA ARG A 27 -10.09 14.92 3.71
C ARG A 27 -10.14 15.51 5.10
N LYS A 28 -10.29 14.66 6.13
CA LYS A 28 -10.26 15.11 7.53
C LYS A 28 -8.91 15.72 7.89
N LYS A 29 -7.80 15.10 7.46
CA LYS A 29 -6.45 15.64 7.72
C LYS A 29 -6.21 16.95 6.98
N ILE A 30 -6.69 17.08 5.74
CA ILE A 30 -6.61 18.33 4.96
C ILE A 30 -7.45 19.42 5.63
N LYS A 31 -8.71 19.14 5.97
CA LYS A 31 -9.60 20.09 6.66
C LYS A 31 -9.02 20.60 7.97
N ASN A 32 -8.35 19.73 8.72
CA ASN A 32 -7.72 20.08 10.00
C ASN A 32 -6.30 20.67 9.83
N LYS A 33 -5.87 20.94 8.59
CA LYS A 33 -4.55 21.50 8.26
C LYS A 33 -3.35 20.65 8.75
N ILE A 34 -3.57 19.36 8.98
CA ILE A 34 -2.50 18.38 9.25
C ILE A 34 -1.72 18.12 7.96
N ILE A 35 -2.43 18.05 6.83
CA ILE A 35 -1.86 18.03 5.48
C ILE A 35 -2.17 19.40 4.86
N GLN A 36 -1.14 20.08 4.40
CA GLN A 36 -1.26 21.36 3.71
C GLN A 36 -1.05 21.15 2.22
N LEU A 37 -2.06 21.47 1.43
CA LEU A 37 -2.03 21.38 -0.02
C LEU A 37 -2.17 22.77 -0.65
N PRO A 38 -1.65 22.99 -1.87
CA PRO A 38 -2.02 24.13 -2.67
C PRO A 38 -3.56 24.22 -2.84
N PRO A 39 -4.15 25.44 -2.91
CA PRO A 39 -5.61 25.63 -2.89
C PRO A 39 -6.36 24.82 -3.96
N GLU A 40 -5.76 24.65 -5.14
CA GLU A 40 -6.36 23.88 -6.23
C GLU A 40 -6.40 22.37 -5.89
N LEU A 41 -5.31 21.83 -5.35
CA LEU A 41 -5.27 20.42 -4.94
C LEU A 41 -6.17 20.16 -3.73
N GLU A 42 -6.27 21.11 -2.81
CA GLU A 42 -7.23 21.03 -1.71
C GLU A 42 -8.67 20.94 -2.23
N LYS A 43 -9.06 21.79 -3.20
CA LYS A 43 -10.36 21.72 -3.87
C LYS A 43 -10.59 20.37 -4.55
N ASN A 44 -9.60 19.87 -5.28
CA ASN A 44 -9.67 18.56 -5.94
C ASN A 44 -9.90 17.44 -4.93
N ALA A 45 -9.21 17.43 -3.78
CA ALA A 45 -9.34 16.42 -2.74
C ALA A 45 -10.77 16.25 -2.23
N PHE A 46 -11.57 17.32 -2.20
CA PHE A 46 -12.97 17.26 -1.78
C PHE A 46 -13.95 16.85 -2.89
N GLN A 47 -13.51 16.85 -4.15
CA GLN A 47 -14.34 16.47 -5.31
C GLN A 47 -14.17 15.01 -5.74
N THR A 48 -13.04 14.37 -5.40
CA THR A 48 -12.74 12.99 -5.79
C THR A 48 -13.70 11.99 -5.14
N LYS A 49 -14.04 10.91 -5.83
CA LYS A 49 -14.96 9.87 -5.34
C LYS A 49 -14.28 8.53 -5.12
N THR A 50 -13.20 8.29 -5.85
CA THR A 50 -12.45 7.05 -5.81
C THR A 50 -11.03 7.30 -5.27
N PHE A 51 -10.34 6.23 -4.91
CA PHE A 51 -8.95 6.31 -4.48
C PHE A 51 -8.04 6.69 -5.66
N TYR A 52 -8.32 6.12 -6.84
CA TYR A 52 -7.64 6.48 -8.07
C TYR A 52 -7.77 7.98 -8.40
N GLU A 53 -9.01 8.52 -8.38
CA GLU A 53 -9.22 9.96 -8.62
C GLU A 53 -8.45 10.83 -7.62
N PHE A 54 -8.35 10.39 -6.36
CA PHE A 54 -7.59 11.12 -5.35
C PHE A 54 -6.10 11.13 -5.70
N ASP A 55 -5.55 9.98 -6.06
CA ASP A 55 -4.14 9.91 -6.44
C ASP A 55 -3.86 10.66 -7.75
N ASP A 56 -4.75 10.59 -8.72
CA ASP A 56 -4.60 11.25 -10.02
C ASP A 56 -4.65 12.80 -9.92
N ARG A 57 -5.58 13.30 -9.12
CA ARG A 57 -5.87 14.74 -9.05
C ARG A 57 -5.23 15.45 -7.87
N VAL A 58 -4.69 14.72 -6.91
CA VAL A 58 -4.10 15.28 -5.68
C VAL A 58 -2.70 14.74 -5.45
N THR A 59 -2.56 13.41 -5.24
CA THR A 59 -1.27 12.82 -4.84
C THR A 59 -0.22 12.98 -5.94
N ALA A 60 -0.52 12.55 -7.15
CA ALA A 60 0.42 12.60 -8.26
C ALA A 60 0.88 14.05 -8.57
N PRO A 61 -0.01 15.04 -8.76
CA PRO A 61 0.42 16.42 -8.98
C PRO A 61 1.18 17.02 -7.80
N PHE A 62 0.81 16.66 -6.56
CA PHE A 62 1.52 17.14 -5.36
C PHE A 62 2.97 16.72 -5.32
N PHE A 63 3.27 15.51 -5.81
CA PHE A 63 4.63 14.96 -5.88
C PHE A 63 5.31 15.19 -7.24
N GLY A 64 4.70 15.96 -8.16
CA GLY A 64 5.30 16.34 -9.44
C GLY A 64 5.13 15.32 -10.55
N TYR A 65 4.25 14.32 -10.38
CA TYR A 65 3.87 13.40 -11.44
C TYR A 65 2.74 13.95 -12.29
N LYS A 66 2.72 13.56 -13.55
CA LYS A 66 1.71 13.99 -14.52
C LYS A 66 0.31 13.46 -14.15
N ASP A 67 0.24 12.21 -13.73
CA ASP A 67 -1.00 11.49 -13.44
C ASP A 67 -0.74 10.32 -12.46
N ALA A 68 -1.80 9.69 -11.95
CA ALA A 68 -1.68 8.54 -11.06
C ALA A 68 -0.94 7.37 -11.69
N LYS A 69 -1.05 7.18 -13.00
CA LYS A 69 -0.40 6.06 -13.70
C LYS A 69 1.12 6.21 -13.65
N GLU A 70 1.65 7.39 -13.95
CA GLU A 70 3.08 7.68 -13.86
C GLU A 70 3.56 7.51 -12.43
N TYR A 71 2.82 8.06 -11.46
CA TYR A 71 3.10 7.89 -10.03
C TYR A 71 3.17 6.41 -9.62
N TYR A 72 2.19 5.60 -10.01
CA TYR A 72 2.18 4.17 -9.68
C TYR A 72 3.28 3.40 -10.37
N MET A 73 3.57 3.72 -11.63
CA MET A 73 4.66 3.09 -12.36
C MET A 73 6.02 3.35 -11.71
N ASP A 74 6.24 4.55 -11.20
CA ASP A 74 7.51 4.91 -10.59
C ASP A 74 7.60 4.44 -9.13
N CYS A 75 6.53 4.55 -8.35
CA CYS A 75 6.55 4.27 -6.92
C CYS A 75 6.21 2.81 -6.53
N SER A 76 5.83 1.95 -7.49
CA SER A 76 5.54 0.54 -7.18
C SER A 76 6.80 -0.21 -6.80
N CYS A 77 6.90 -0.65 -5.54
CA CYS A 77 8.10 -1.31 -5.04
C CYS A 77 8.40 -2.65 -5.73
N VAL A 78 7.42 -3.31 -6.33
CA VAL A 78 7.59 -4.59 -7.03
C VAL A 78 8.66 -4.51 -8.13
N ARG A 79 8.77 -3.38 -8.81
CA ARG A 79 9.78 -3.18 -9.87
C ARG A 79 11.22 -3.09 -9.35
N TYR A 80 11.38 -2.71 -8.07
CA TYR A 80 12.69 -2.54 -7.46
C TYR A 80 13.17 -3.76 -6.69
N ILE A 81 12.29 -4.73 -6.44
CA ILE A 81 12.64 -5.97 -5.73
C ILE A 81 13.84 -6.68 -6.37
N PRO A 82 13.94 -6.83 -7.71
CA PRO A 82 15.08 -7.48 -8.35
C PRO A 82 16.42 -6.76 -8.13
N ASP A 83 16.38 -5.49 -7.80
CA ASP A 83 17.58 -4.67 -7.60
C ASP A 83 18.03 -4.57 -6.15
N ILE A 84 17.32 -5.20 -5.21
CA ILE A 84 17.71 -5.25 -3.80
C ILE A 84 19.05 -5.97 -3.70
N ARG A 85 20.06 -5.31 -3.10
CA ARG A 85 21.42 -5.85 -2.93
C ARG A 85 21.74 -6.29 -1.50
N HIS A 86 20.95 -5.85 -0.54
CA HIS A 86 21.16 -6.15 0.87
C HIS A 86 20.29 -7.33 1.33
N SER A 87 20.79 -8.09 2.29
CA SER A 87 20.01 -9.14 2.92
C SER A 87 18.79 -8.56 3.65
N GLY A 88 17.67 -9.23 3.53
CA GLY A 88 16.41 -8.76 4.12
C GLY A 88 15.36 -9.84 4.23
N ILE A 89 14.25 -9.49 4.89
CA ILE A 89 13.09 -10.36 5.02
C ILE A 89 11.88 -9.58 4.46
N ILE A 90 11.12 -10.19 3.56
CA ILE A 90 9.85 -9.68 3.07
C ILE A 90 8.74 -10.56 3.65
N ILE A 91 7.87 -9.96 4.45
CA ILE A 91 6.73 -10.63 5.06
C ILE A 91 5.46 -10.07 4.44
N HIS A 92 4.57 -10.96 4.00
CA HIS A 92 3.25 -10.58 3.47
C HIS A 92 2.20 -11.60 3.93
N SER A 93 0.92 -11.25 3.80
CA SER A 93 -0.17 -12.19 4.11
C SER A 93 -1.10 -12.40 2.93
N GLU A 94 -1.62 -13.63 2.80
CA GLU A 94 -2.59 -13.97 1.76
C GLU A 94 -3.93 -13.27 1.98
N ASP A 95 -4.28 -13.00 3.23
CA ASP A 95 -5.52 -12.36 3.64
C ASP A 95 -5.41 -10.84 3.84
N ASP A 96 -4.40 -10.19 3.21
CA ASP A 96 -4.27 -8.73 3.25
C ASP A 96 -5.45 -8.05 2.52
N PRO A 97 -6.32 -7.31 3.26
CA PRO A 97 -7.51 -6.71 2.68
C PRO A 97 -7.26 -5.32 2.09
N VAL A 98 -6.03 -4.85 2.09
CA VAL A 98 -5.63 -3.52 1.56
C VAL A 98 -4.73 -3.70 0.35
N VAL A 99 -3.78 -4.60 0.47
CA VAL A 99 -2.80 -4.91 -0.59
C VAL A 99 -2.69 -6.42 -0.73
N PRO A 100 -3.62 -7.06 -1.42
CA PRO A 100 -3.51 -8.49 -1.73
C PRO A 100 -2.15 -8.82 -2.37
N PRO A 101 -1.63 -10.06 -2.20
CA PRO A 101 -0.31 -10.46 -2.69
C PRO A 101 -0.28 -10.66 -4.21
N PHE A 102 -0.72 -9.64 -4.95
CA PHE A 102 -0.69 -9.65 -6.40
C PHE A 102 0.73 -9.90 -6.92
N ASP A 103 0.85 -10.81 -7.84
CA ASP A 103 2.10 -11.12 -8.52
C ASP A 103 3.25 -11.62 -7.61
N TRP A 104 2.95 -12.01 -6.36
CA TRP A 104 3.95 -12.61 -5.48
C TRP A 104 4.69 -13.78 -6.14
N GLU A 105 3.94 -14.64 -6.85
CA GLU A 105 4.48 -15.80 -7.54
C GLU A 105 5.27 -15.46 -8.81
N LYS A 106 5.08 -14.25 -9.36
CA LYS A 106 5.82 -13.80 -10.55
C LYS A 106 7.20 -13.25 -10.24
N ILE A 107 7.50 -13.02 -8.96
CA ILE A 107 8.83 -12.57 -8.55
C ILE A 107 9.76 -13.78 -8.52
N GLU A 108 10.87 -13.69 -9.23
CA GLU A 108 11.89 -14.76 -9.30
C GLU A 108 12.74 -14.79 -8.01
N TRP A 109 12.12 -15.22 -6.90
CA TRP A 109 12.75 -15.25 -5.57
C TRP A 109 14.05 -16.06 -5.54
N ASN A 110 14.18 -17.06 -6.39
CA ASN A 110 15.40 -17.87 -6.54
C ASN A 110 16.62 -17.07 -7.01
N ARG A 111 16.40 -15.92 -7.65
CA ARG A 111 17.47 -14.98 -8.03
C ARG A 111 17.88 -14.04 -6.90
N LEU A 112 17.17 -14.07 -5.78
CA LEU A 112 17.38 -13.21 -4.62
C LEU A 112 17.70 -14.04 -3.36
N PRO A 113 18.79 -14.85 -3.36
CA PRO A 113 19.07 -15.77 -2.25
C PRO A 113 19.37 -15.08 -0.93
N HIS A 114 19.62 -13.78 -0.95
CA HIS A 114 19.83 -12.93 0.22
C HIS A 114 18.51 -12.37 0.80
N ILE A 115 17.37 -12.57 0.11
CA ILE A 115 16.04 -12.17 0.57
C ILE A 115 15.29 -13.40 1.07
N ARG A 116 14.94 -13.39 2.34
CA ARG A 116 14.00 -14.38 2.90
C ARG A 116 12.58 -13.89 2.70
N THR A 117 11.70 -14.74 2.20
CA THR A 117 10.28 -14.41 2.02
C THR A 117 9.42 -15.22 2.96
N ILE A 118 8.38 -14.59 3.51
CA ILE A 118 7.37 -15.24 4.35
C ILE A 118 6.01 -14.77 3.84
N LEU A 119 5.24 -15.69 3.24
CA LEU A 119 3.85 -15.46 2.90
C LEU A 119 2.99 -16.22 3.93
N SER A 120 2.36 -15.47 4.81
CA SER A 120 1.53 -16.03 5.88
C SER A 120 0.07 -16.18 5.41
N PRO A 121 -0.61 -17.30 5.70
CA PRO A 121 -2.03 -17.43 5.41
C PRO A 121 -2.90 -16.41 6.14
N LYS A 122 -2.43 -15.89 7.28
CA LYS A 122 -3.11 -14.93 8.14
C LYS A 122 -2.17 -13.84 8.60
N GLY A 123 -2.68 -12.61 8.72
CA GLY A 123 -1.90 -11.47 9.17
C GLY A 123 -2.54 -10.12 8.82
N GLY A 124 -3.50 -10.11 7.91
CA GLY A 124 -4.06 -8.87 7.38
C GLY A 124 -2.96 -7.98 6.77
N HIS A 125 -3.14 -6.67 6.83
CA HIS A 125 -2.21 -5.75 6.18
C HIS A 125 -0.84 -5.69 6.91
N VAL A 126 -0.83 -5.58 8.24
CA VAL A 126 0.39 -5.48 9.07
C VAL A 126 0.21 -6.07 10.47
N GLY A 127 -0.78 -6.93 10.67
CA GLY A 127 -1.19 -7.43 11.98
C GLY A 127 -0.61 -8.80 12.34
N PHE A 128 0.64 -9.06 11.97
CA PHE A 128 1.28 -10.34 12.27
C PHE A 128 1.43 -10.57 13.77
N LEU A 129 0.93 -11.69 14.26
CA LEU A 129 1.07 -12.13 15.64
C LEU A 129 1.95 -13.35 15.66
N GLY A 130 3.07 -13.28 16.35
CA GLY A 130 3.95 -14.43 16.63
C GLY A 130 3.67 -14.99 18.01
N SER A 131 3.79 -16.31 18.16
CA SER A 131 3.89 -16.96 19.46
C SER A 131 5.28 -17.59 19.62
N ASP A 132 6.01 -17.23 20.66
CA ASP A 132 7.20 -17.99 21.03
C ASP A 132 6.76 -19.36 21.57
N ALA A 133 7.27 -20.43 20.98
CA ALA A 133 7.03 -21.77 21.48
C ALA A 133 7.60 -21.87 22.91
N GLY A 134 6.79 -21.64 23.91
CA GLY A 134 7.16 -21.74 25.33
C GLY A 134 6.80 -20.57 26.24
N ASN A 135 6.30 -19.46 25.72
CA ASN A 135 5.85 -18.37 26.58
C ASN A 135 4.55 -17.75 26.03
N SER A 136 3.47 -17.87 26.78
CA SER A 136 2.09 -17.49 26.40
C SER A 136 1.86 -15.97 26.23
N ARG A 137 2.86 -15.20 25.89
CA ARG A 137 2.74 -13.76 25.63
C ARG A 137 2.78 -13.51 24.12
N ARG A 138 1.65 -13.10 23.58
CA ARG A 138 1.56 -12.56 22.21
C ARG A 138 2.41 -11.29 22.13
N LYS A 139 3.50 -11.32 21.39
CA LYS A 139 4.25 -10.12 21.01
C LYS A 139 3.85 -9.73 19.61
N MET A 140 3.52 -8.45 19.40
CA MET A 140 3.54 -7.88 18.06
C MET A 140 4.99 -7.88 17.58
N VAL A 141 5.21 -8.29 16.35
CA VAL A 141 6.50 -8.13 15.67
C VAL A 141 6.50 -6.68 15.18
N GLU A 142 7.32 -5.83 15.85
CA GLU A 142 7.61 -4.46 15.42
C GLU A 142 8.49 -4.45 14.17
#